data_da0014b86dc97f970c8108deea158062
#
_entry.id   da0014b86dc97f970c8108deea158062
#
_cell.length_a   1.000
_cell.length_b   1.000
_cell.length_c   1.000
_cell.angle_alpha   90.00
_cell.angle_beta   90.00
_cell.angle_gamma   90.00
#
_symmetry.space_group_name_H-M   'P 1'
#
loop_
_entity.id
_entity.type
_entity.pdbx_description
1 polymer ?
#
loop_
_entity_poly.entity_id
_entity_poly.type
_entity_poly.pdbx_seq_one_letter_code
_entity_poly.pdbx_strand_id
1 'polypeptide(L)'
;MERNTASVRAADERLDALLGHRGAATVSLLFALSDGAKRFGVLRSQVGRMSQKTLVAELRALEQLGAVERIVFAEIPPRVEYSLTEKGVSLLPLMEDLCAWGKK
;
A
#
# COMPACT_ATOMS: atom_id res chain seq x y z
N MET A 1 -3.19 15.94 1.03
CA MET A 1 -3.08 15.42 2.43
C MET A 1 -2.02 14.36 2.51
N GLU A 2 -1.16 14.48 3.46
CA GLU A 2 -0.11 13.50 3.64
C GLU A 2 -0.58 12.27 4.39
N ARG A 3 -0.07 11.13 3.96
CA ARG A 3 -0.18 9.86 4.67
C ARG A 3 1.20 9.51 5.18
N ASN A 4 1.44 9.62 6.45
CA ASN A 4 2.73 9.30 7.04
C ASN A 4 2.76 7.88 7.57
N THR A 5 3.93 7.45 7.99
CA THR A 5 4.14 6.09 8.51
C THR A 5 3.26 5.80 9.73
N ALA A 6 3.05 6.79 10.58
CA ALA A 6 2.23 6.60 11.79
C ALA A 6 0.77 6.33 11.43
N SER A 7 0.21 7.02 10.41
CA SER A 7 -1.16 6.77 9.94
C SER A 7 -1.30 5.37 9.35
N VAL A 8 -0.31 4.93 8.58
CA VAL A 8 -0.30 3.59 8.00
C VAL A 8 -0.28 2.54 9.10
N ARG A 9 0.54 2.71 10.12
CA ARG A 9 0.61 1.78 11.25
C ARG A 9 -0.69 1.70 12.04
N ALA A 10 -1.32 2.84 12.31
CA ALA A 10 -2.58 2.87 13.05
C ALA A 10 -3.68 2.12 12.30
N ALA A 11 -3.75 2.32 10.98
CA ALA A 11 -4.69 1.60 10.13
C ALA A 11 -4.42 0.10 10.17
N ASP A 12 -3.15 -0.30 10.08
CA ASP A 12 -2.75 -1.69 10.08
C ASP A 12 -3.19 -2.42 11.35
N GLU A 13 -2.96 -1.82 12.51
CA GLU A 13 -3.33 -2.42 13.80
C GLU A 13 -4.81 -2.71 13.93
N ARG A 14 -5.65 -1.78 13.50
CA ARG A 14 -7.10 -1.93 13.59
C ARG A 14 -7.64 -2.92 12.57
N LEU A 15 -7.10 -2.88 11.38
CA LEU A 15 -7.56 -3.70 10.27
C LEU A 15 -7.14 -5.16 10.41
N ASP A 16 -6.04 -5.44 11.12
CA ASP A 16 -5.65 -6.80 11.45
C ASP A 16 -6.78 -7.53 12.20
N ALA A 17 -7.41 -6.85 13.15
CA ALA A 17 -8.48 -7.44 13.93
C ALA A 17 -9.74 -7.66 13.09
N LEU A 18 -10.00 -6.78 12.11
CA LEU A 18 -11.22 -6.83 11.30
C LEU A 18 -11.09 -7.71 10.07
N LEU A 19 -10.01 -7.53 9.32
CA LEU A 19 -9.85 -8.13 7.98
C LEU A 19 -8.86 -9.29 7.95
N GLY A 20 -8.14 -9.51 9.05
CA GLY A 20 -7.04 -10.44 9.06
C GLY A 20 -5.79 -9.83 8.47
N HIS A 21 -4.70 -10.53 8.60
CA HIS A 21 -3.37 -10.03 8.29
C HIS A 21 -3.19 -9.59 6.83
N ARG A 22 -3.72 -10.38 5.89
CA ARG A 22 -3.58 -10.09 4.46
C ARG A 22 -4.41 -8.87 4.03
N GLY A 23 -5.63 -8.75 4.55
CA GLY A 23 -6.48 -7.60 4.25
C GLY A 23 -5.89 -6.31 4.76
N ALA A 24 -5.39 -6.31 5.99
CA ALA A 24 -4.73 -5.14 6.57
C ALA A 24 -3.48 -4.77 5.79
N ALA A 25 -2.70 -5.74 5.31
CA ALA A 25 -1.52 -5.49 4.50
C ALA A 25 -1.86 -4.76 3.21
N THR A 26 -2.94 -5.18 2.54
CA THR A 26 -3.40 -4.53 1.31
C THR A 26 -3.74 -3.07 1.55
N VAL A 27 -4.48 -2.78 2.61
CA VAL A 27 -4.90 -1.41 2.94
C VAL A 27 -3.68 -0.55 3.29
N SER A 28 -2.75 -1.08 4.08
CA SER A 28 -1.52 -0.36 4.44
C SER A 28 -0.70 0.01 3.20
N LEU A 29 -0.61 -0.90 2.25
CA LEU A 29 0.14 -0.68 1.03
C LEU A 29 -0.51 0.40 0.16
N LEU A 30 -1.83 0.39 0.04
CA LEU A 30 -2.56 1.42 -0.70
C LEU A 30 -2.33 2.80 -0.08
N PHE A 31 -2.39 2.92 1.24
CA PHE A 31 -2.11 4.18 1.91
C PHE A 31 -0.66 4.62 1.73
N ALA A 32 0.28 3.70 1.75
CA ALA A 32 1.68 4.02 1.54
C ALA A 32 1.93 4.61 0.16
N LEU A 33 1.13 4.24 -0.84
CA LEU A 33 1.23 4.75 -2.20
C LEU A 33 0.35 5.98 -2.46
N SER A 34 -0.44 6.41 -1.46
CA SER A 34 -1.43 7.48 -1.66
C SER A 34 -0.82 8.84 -1.97
N ASP A 35 0.41 9.09 -1.59
CA ASP A 35 1.09 10.36 -1.80
C ASP A 35 2.09 10.34 -2.97
N GLY A 36 2.08 9.28 -3.76
CA GLY A 36 2.92 9.20 -4.96
C GLY A 36 3.66 7.89 -5.11
N ALA A 37 4.37 7.78 -6.22
CA ALA A 37 5.14 6.60 -6.56
C ALA A 37 6.27 6.36 -5.56
N LYS A 38 6.56 5.09 -5.32
CA LYS A 38 7.59 4.67 -4.35
C LYS A 38 8.41 3.52 -4.91
N ARG A 39 9.70 3.53 -4.60
CA ARG A 39 10.57 2.38 -4.83
C ARG A 39 10.25 1.29 -3.81
N PHE A 40 10.57 0.06 -4.16
CA PHE A 40 10.31 -1.11 -3.32
C PHE A 40 10.91 -0.94 -1.91
N GLY A 41 12.16 -0.50 -1.81
CA GLY A 41 12.83 -0.31 -0.52
C GLY A 41 12.14 0.71 0.38
N VAL A 42 11.61 1.77 -0.22
CA VAL A 42 10.86 2.79 0.52
C VAL A 42 9.54 2.22 1.02
N LEU A 43 8.81 1.50 0.15
CA LEU A 43 7.58 0.83 0.55
C LEU A 43 7.81 -0.14 1.71
N ARG A 44 8.84 -0.95 1.59
CA ARG A 44 9.18 -1.91 2.63
C ARG A 44 9.46 -1.23 3.97
N SER A 45 10.13 -0.10 3.94
CA SER A 45 10.40 0.70 5.14
C SER A 45 9.11 1.23 5.77
N GLN A 46 8.16 1.68 4.94
CA GLN A 46 6.90 2.25 5.42
C GLN A 46 5.93 1.20 5.93
N VAL A 47 5.96 0.00 5.37
CA VAL A 47 5.07 -1.10 5.77
C VAL A 47 5.84 -2.16 6.55
N GLY A 48 6.69 -1.73 7.46
CA GLY A 48 7.71 -2.55 8.12
C GLY A 48 7.24 -3.82 8.81
N ARG A 49 5.93 -3.97 9.11
CA ARG A 49 5.38 -5.19 9.70
C ARG A 49 5.19 -6.29 8.66
N MET A 50 5.22 -5.94 7.39
CA MET A 50 5.01 -6.86 6.29
C MET A 50 6.33 -7.49 5.89
N SER A 51 6.37 -8.81 5.72
CA SER A 51 7.57 -9.48 5.22
C SER A 51 7.80 -9.13 3.76
N GLN A 52 9.03 -9.28 3.28
CA GLN A 52 9.34 -9.05 1.88
C GLN A 52 8.50 -9.94 0.97
N LYS A 53 8.32 -11.20 1.35
CA LYS A 53 7.51 -12.15 0.59
C LYS A 53 6.06 -11.67 0.47
N THR A 54 5.48 -11.21 1.56
CA THR A 54 4.11 -10.69 1.57
C THR A 54 4.01 -9.42 0.74
N LEU A 55 4.97 -8.50 0.87
CA LEU A 55 4.97 -7.26 0.09
C LEU A 55 5.00 -7.54 -1.41
N VAL A 56 5.88 -8.44 -1.84
CA VAL A 56 5.96 -8.83 -3.26
C VAL A 56 4.63 -9.43 -3.72
N ALA A 57 4.05 -10.33 -2.94
CA ALA A 57 2.78 -10.98 -3.29
C ALA A 57 1.64 -9.97 -3.39
N GLU A 58 1.57 -9.01 -2.45
CA GLU A 58 0.52 -7.98 -2.47
C GLU A 58 0.67 -7.02 -3.63
N LEU A 59 1.90 -6.61 -3.94
CA LEU A 59 2.14 -5.75 -5.10
C LEU A 59 1.72 -6.43 -6.40
N ARG A 60 2.03 -7.71 -6.55
CA ARG A 60 1.61 -8.48 -7.73
C ARG A 60 0.09 -8.59 -7.83
N ALA A 61 -0.57 -8.85 -6.72
CA ALA A 61 -2.03 -8.94 -6.69
C ALA A 61 -2.67 -7.61 -7.09
N LEU A 62 -2.14 -6.50 -6.57
CA LEU A 62 -2.64 -5.17 -6.90
C LEU A 62 -2.36 -4.78 -8.35
N GLU A 63 -1.23 -5.20 -8.90
CA GLU A 63 -0.95 -5.02 -10.34
C GLU A 63 -1.97 -5.78 -11.19
N GLN A 64 -2.23 -7.03 -10.86
CA GLN A 64 -3.19 -7.87 -11.59
C GLN A 64 -4.59 -7.31 -11.51
N LEU A 65 -4.95 -6.72 -10.38
CA LEU A 65 -6.24 -6.07 -10.19
C LEU A 65 -6.35 -4.74 -10.95
N GLY A 66 -5.22 -4.19 -11.37
CA GLY A 66 -5.18 -2.90 -12.05
C GLY A 66 -5.15 -1.70 -11.11
N ALA A 67 -4.93 -1.92 -9.82
CA ALA A 67 -4.89 -0.84 -8.81
C ALA A 67 -3.50 -0.22 -8.68
N VAL A 68 -2.46 -0.95 -9.05
CA VAL A 68 -1.06 -0.51 -8.96
C VAL A 68 -0.39 -0.77 -10.30
N GLU A 69 0.47 0.13 -10.73
CA GLU A 69 1.33 -0.11 -11.87
C GLU A 69 2.79 -0.11 -11.44
N ARG A 70 3.55 -0.97 -12.09
CA ARG A 70 4.99 -1.10 -11.89
C ARG A 70 5.69 -0.40 -13.04
N ILE A 71 6.52 0.59 -12.71
CA ILE A 71 7.18 1.44 -13.70
C ILE A 71 8.68 1.14 -13.65
N VAL A 72 9.23 0.73 -14.79
CA VAL A 72 10.66 0.47 -14.90
C VAL A 72 11.32 1.62 -15.63
N PHE A 73 12.30 2.25 -14.99
CA PHE A 73 13.08 3.31 -15.61
C PHE A 73 14.36 2.71 -16.20
N ALA A 74 14.63 3.06 -17.45
CA ALA A 74 15.82 2.57 -18.19
C ALA A 74 17.07 3.31 -17.71
N GLU A 75 17.57 2.91 -16.57
CA GLU A 75 18.77 3.46 -15.94
C GLU A 75 19.76 2.33 -15.65
N ILE A 76 20.95 2.69 -15.22
CA ILE A 76 21.98 1.71 -14.81
C ILE A 76 22.43 2.10 -13.39
N PRO A 77 22.07 1.31 -12.33
CA PRO A 77 21.19 0.15 -12.40
C PRO A 77 19.72 0.54 -12.66
N PRO A 78 18.89 -0.37 -13.15
CA PRO A 78 17.50 -0.06 -13.43
C PRO A 78 16.75 0.31 -12.15
N ARG A 79 15.87 1.31 -12.28
CA ARG A 79 15.04 1.76 -11.17
C ARG A 79 13.60 1.30 -11.42
N VAL A 80 12.99 0.75 -10.38
CA VAL A 80 11.59 0.31 -10.43
C VAL A 80 10.81 1.07 -9.37
N GLU A 81 9.67 1.61 -9.76
CA GLU A 81 8.75 2.28 -8.86
C GLU A 81 7.35 1.71 -9.00
N TYR A 82 6.59 1.82 -7.94
CA TYR A 82 5.18 1.40 -7.90
C TYR A 82 4.32 2.64 -7.66
N SER A 83 3.19 2.70 -8.34
CA SER A 83 2.29 3.85 -8.26
C SER A 83 0.85 3.38 -8.33
N LEU A 84 -0.06 4.11 -7.68
CA LEU A 84 -1.49 3.84 -7.83
C LEU A 84 -1.94 4.26 -9.23
N THR A 85 -2.80 3.44 -9.82
CA THR A 85 -3.53 3.81 -11.02
C THR A 85 -4.77 4.61 -10.61
N GLU A 86 -5.54 5.12 -11.58
CA GLU A 86 -6.82 5.75 -11.28
C GLU A 86 -7.73 4.82 -10.49
N LYS A 87 -7.75 3.55 -10.85
CA LYS A 87 -8.51 2.53 -10.13
C LYS A 87 -8.03 2.41 -8.68
N GLY A 88 -6.71 2.41 -8.48
CA GLY A 88 -6.13 2.37 -7.14
C GLY A 88 -6.49 3.58 -6.31
N VAL A 89 -6.41 4.76 -6.90
CA VAL A 89 -6.80 6.01 -6.22
C VAL A 89 -8.27 5.97 -5.81
N SER A 90 -9.14 5.40 -6.64
CA SER A 90 -10.57 5.31 -6.34
C SER A 90 -10.88 4.44 -5.12
N LEU A 91 -9.95 3.58 -4.70
CA LEU A 91 -10.11 2.77 -3.49
C LEU A 91 -9.85 3.56 -2.21
N LEU A 92 -9.08 4.64 -2.28
CA LEU A 92 -8.65 5.36 -1.07
C LEU A 92 -9.80 5.87 -0.21
N PRO A 93 -10.85 6.50 -0.76
CA PRO A 93 -11.97 6.94 0.07
C PRO A 93 -12.66 5.78 0.79
N LEU A 94 -12.79 4.63 0.13
CA LEU A 94 -13.40 3.44 0.72
C LEU A 94 -12.54 2.92 1.87
N MET A 95 -11.22 2.93 1.71
CA MET A 95 -10.30 2.49 2.75
C MET A 95 -10.31 3.45 3.94
N GLU A 96 -10.43 4.75 3.67
CA GLU A 96 -10.54 5.75 4.74
C GLU A 96 -11.83 5.56 5.54
N ASP A 97 -12.94 5.29 4.86
CA ASP A 97 -14.22 5.02 5.51
C ASP A 97 -14.14 3.76 6.37
N LEU A 98 -13.49 2.73 5.87
CA LEU A 98 -13.31 1.48 6.61
C LEU A 98 -12.47 1.72 7.87
N CYS A 99 -11.40 2.49 7.77
CA CYS A 99 -10.56 2.84 8.91
C CYS A 99 -11.33 3.65 9.93
N ALA A 100 -12.12 4.61 9.48
CA ALA A 100 -12.95 5.43 10.37
C ALA A 100 -13.98 4.58 11.12
N TRP A 101 -14.57 3.61 10.42
CA TRP A 101 -15.50 2.67 11.03
C TRP A 101 -14.82 1.86 12.13
N GLY A 102 -13.59 1.42 11.89
CA GLY A 102 -12.82 0.63 12.86
C GLY A 102 -12.45 1.36 14.13
N LYS A 103 -12.55 2.71 14.13
CA LYS A 103 -12.27 3.52 15.31
C LYS A 103 -13.46 3.66 16.25
N LYS A 104 -14.62 3.22 15.84
CA LYS A 104 -15.82 3.35 16.66
C LYS A 104 -15.82 2.37 17.82
#